data_c3bf0273a787d3baba67c54200e9fbcd
#
_entry.id   c3bf0273a787d3baba67c54200e9fbcd
#
_cell.length_a   1.000
_cell.length_b   1.000
_cell.length_c   1.000
_cell.angle_alpha   90.00
_cell.angle_beta   90.00
_cell.angle_gamma   90.00
#
_symmetry.space_group_name_H-M   'P 1'
#
loop_
_entity.id
_entity.type
_entity.pdbx_description
1 polymer ?
#
loop_
_entity_poly.entity_id
_entity_poly.type
_entity_poly.pdbx_seq_one_letter_code
_entity_poly.pdbx_strand_id
1 'polypeptide(L)'
;MLFRSGFPDVEVAFRESVVTQSVGPKLLSFNPFVNRVLELRSPFTPTLGIQIAPLKTPHFEGTGAVYLREGGKSDRVFLLTANHVALPPPVHHNRPILCEDDSQPREEIIVLGTSAYTNAINHMASTIYRERLSIGAWNREIKRFGPVLEGEEPETTRARRDYEDLVEKANWKIEDVRKLQDLVPEEWRILNQRVIGYVVHAPAIAAVHVPAITFNDDPVHFTQDWALINLYREKIDWDIFQGNKVYIGTFPSYLGNIIPGFSVIYISRQGSGGPLYAQDEPPPSGPVRLQVSP
;
A
#
# COMPACT_ATOMS: atom_id res chain seq x y z
N MET A 1 -34.07 -36.58 3.84
CA MET A 1 -34.37 -36.02 5.16
C MET A 1 -35.39 -34.89 4.96
N LEU A 2 -36.68 -35.12 5.27
CA LEU A 2 -37.72 -34.12 5.10
C LEU A 2 -37.78 -33.24 6.35
N PHE A 3 -37.30 -32.02 6.23
CA PHE A 3 -37.53 -31.00 7.26
C PHE A 3 -38.97 -30.51 7.18
N ARG A 4 -39.80 -30.85 8.16
CA ARG A 4 -41.09 -30.20 8.34
C ARG A 4 -40.81 -28.80 8.90
N SER A 5 -40.93 -27.77 8.08
CA SER A 5 -40.99 -26.39 8.54
C SER A 5 -42.32 -26.18 9.28
N GLY A 6 -42.31 -25.45 10.38
CA GLY A 6 -43.53 -25.04 11.10
C GLY A 6 -44.38 -24.02 10.32
N PHE A 7 -44.04 -23.75 9.05
CA PHE A 7 -44.69 -22.78 8.17
C PHE A 7 -45.20 -23.53 6.94
N PRO A 8 -46.48 -23.89 6.85
CA PRO A 8 -47.03 -24.72 5.74
C PRO A 8 -46.97 -24.03 4.37
N ASP A 9 -46.84 -22.70 4.33
CA ASP A 9 -46.87 -21.90 3.09
C ASP A 9 -45.47 -21.49 2.61
N VAL A 10 -44.40 -22.04 3.23
CA VAL A 10 -43.04 -21.76 2.83
C VAL A 10 -42.46 -22.92 2.01
N GLU A 11 -42.23 -22.69 0.73
CA GLU A 11 -41.52 -23.60 -0.13
C GLU A 11 -39.99 -23.41 0.04
N VAL A 12 -39.32 -24.44 0.52
CA VAL A 12 -37.85 -24.41 0.71
C VAL A 12 -37.18 -25.02 -0.53
N ALA A 13 -36.61 -24.19 -1.34
CA ALA A 13 -35.79 -24.63 -2.48
C ALA A 13 -34.30 -24.68 -2.08
N PHE A 14 -33.69 -25.87 -2.12
CA PHE A 14 -32.23 -26.01 -2.03
C PHE A 14 -31.66 -25.79 -3.41
N ARG A 15 -30.82 -24.77 -3.56
CA ARG A 15 -30.05 -24.54 -4.78
C ARG A 15 -28.58 -24.84 -4.49
N GLU A 16 -27.97 -25.68 -5.29
CA GLU A 16 -26.54 -25.80 -5.34
C GLU A 16 -26.00 -24.50 -5.92
N SER A 17 -25.27 -23.73 -5.13
CA SER A 17 -24.59 -22.53 -5.57
C SER A 17 -23.10 -22.70 -5.32
N VAL A 18 -22.30 -22.48 -6.34
CA VAL A 18 -20.89 -22.25 -6.16
C VAL A 18 -20.75 -20.83 -5.58
N VAL A 19 -20.38 -20.74 -4.32
CA VAL A 19 -20.00 -19.46 -3.72
C VAL A 19 -18.66 -19.07 -4.33
N THR A 20 -18.69 -18.37 -5.45
CA THR A 20 -17.53 -17.64 -5.91
C THR A 20 -17.37 -16.46 -4.97
N GLN A 21 -16.46 -16.54 -4.02
CA GLN A 21 -15.98 -15.34 -3.36
C GLN A 21 -15.50 -14.42 -4.46
N SER A 22 -16.15 -13.28 -4.63
CA SER A 22 -15.66 -12.23 -5.51
C SER A 22 -14.33 -11.78 -4.93
N VAL A 23 -13.25 -12.28 -5.51
CA VAL A 23 -11.90 -11.82 -5.17
C VAL A 23 -11.83 -10.39 -5.64
N GLY A 24 -11.88 -9.43 -4.72
CA GLY A 24 -11.82 -8.02 -5.05
C GLY A 24 -10.50 -7.66 -5.79
N PRO A 25 -10.31 -6.40 -6.16
CA PRO A 25 -9.19 -5.99 -6.99
C PRO A 25 -7.84 -6.37 -6.37
N LYS A 26 -6.88 -6.70 -7.23
CA LYS A 26 -5.48 -6.87 -6.84
C LYS A 26 -4.87 -5.52 -6.47
N LEU A 27 -3.88 -5.54 -5.58
CA LEU A 27 -3.00 -4.39 -5.37
C LEU A 27 -2.28 -4.03 -6.67
N LEU A 28 -2.14 -2.73 -6.92
CA LEU A 28 -1.49 -2.24 -8.13
C LEU A 28 0.01 -2.51 -8.08
N SER A 29 0.62 -2.71 -9.24
CA SER A 29 2.07 -2.80 -9.35
C SER A 29 2.75 -1.48 -8.99
N PHE A 30 3.90 -1.56 -8.34
CA PHE A 30 4.75 -0.43 -8.06
C PHE A 30 5.95 -0.44 -9.01
N ASN A 31 5.97 0.47 -9.99
CA ASN A 31 7.09 0.63 -10.89
C ASN A 31 7.47 2.11 -11.02
N PRO A 32 8.54 2.57 -10.35
CA PRO A 32 8.94 3.97 -10.35
C PRO A 32 9.41 4.48 -11.71
N PHE A 33 9.85 3.60 -12.60
CA PHE A 33 10.35 4.00 -13.93
C PHE A 33 9.23 4.25 -14.95
N VAL A 34 8.05 3.67 -14.71
CA VAL A 34 6.91 3.76 -15.63
C VAL A 34 5.83 4.70 -15.11
N ASN A 35 5.64 4.76 -13.79
CA ASN A 35 4.53 5.48 -13.17
C ASN A 35 4.96 6.89 -12.75
N ARG A 36 4.44 7.92 -13.41
CA ARG A 36 4.77 9.33 -13.14
C ARG A 36 4.08 9.92 -11.90
N VAL A 37 2.98 9.35 -11.46
CA VAL A 37 2.17 9.81 -10.31
C VAL A 37 2.26 8.85 -9.15
N LEU A 38 3.47 8.49 -8.75
CA LEU A 38 3.75 7.49 -7.73
C LEU A 38 3.13 7.82 -6.37
N GLU A 39 3.13 9.08 -5.97
CA GLU A 39 2.54 9.53 -4.71
C GLU A 39 1.04 9.23 -4.61
N LEU A 40 0.33 9.29 -5.76
CA LEU A 40 -1.09 8.96 -5.82
C LEU A 40 -1.35 7.46 -5.96
N ARG A 41 -0.40 6.72 -6.53
CA ARG A 41 -0.48 5.28 -6.76
C ARG A 41 -0.07 4.46 -5.54
N SER A 42 0.90 4.95 -4.76
CA SER A 42 1.49 4.26 -3.61
C SER A 42 0.47 3.66 -2.63
N PRO A 43 -0.63 4.33 -2.25
CA PRO A 43 -1.62 3.77 -1.33
C PRO A 43 -2.28 2.46 -1.81
N PHE A 44 -2.27 2.20 -3.11
CA PHE A 44 -2.89 1.02 -3.75
C PHE A 44 -1.87 -0.07 -4.07
N THR A 45 -0.62 0.06 -3.63
CA THR A 45 0.48 -0.86 -3.96
C THR A 45 0.97 -1.62 -2.74
N PRO A 46 1.58 -2.80 -2.91
CA PRO A 46 2.14 -3.57 -1.80
C PRO A 46 3.50 -3.04 -1.34
N THR A 47 3.66 -1.73 -1.19
CA THR A 47 4.86 -1.13 -0.61
C THR A 47 4.82 -1.16 0.91
N LEU A 48 5.97 -1.09 1.58
CA LEU A 48 6.02 -0.97 3.04
C LEU A 48 5.30 0.29 3.50
N GLY A 49 4.65 0.20 4.67
CA GLY A 49 3.78 1.26 5.15
C GLY A 49 2.40 1.25 4.49
N ILE A 50 2.03 0.15 3.79
CA ILE A 50 0.68 -0.03 3.26
C ILE A 50 -0.36 0.22 4.37
N GLN A 51 -1.32 1.09 4.11
CA GLN A 51 -2.35 1.42 5.08
C GLN A 51 -3.36 0.29 5.19
N ILE A 52 -3.58 -0.18 6.40
CA ILE A 52 -4.46 -1.31 6.70
C ILE A 52 -5.45 -0.96 7.82
N ALA A 53 -6.52 -1.72 7.89
CA ALA A 53 -7.48 -1.66 9.00
C ALA A 53 -8.20 -3.02 9.14
N PRO A 54 -8.76 -3.35 10.33
CA PRO A 54 -9.66 -4.47 10.45
C PRO A 54 -10.96 -4.22 9.66
N LEU A 55 -11.45 -5.24 8.95
CA LEU A 55 -12.71 -5.12 8.20
C LEU A 55 -13.89 -4.71 9.09
N LYS A 56 -13.97 -5.24 10.30
CA LYS A 56 -15.04 -4.95 11.28
C LYS A 56 -15.00 -3.51 11.80
N THR A 57 -13.81 -2.90 11.82
CA THR A 57 -13.58 -1.55 12.36
C THR A 57 -12.68 -0.74 11.43
N PRO A 58 -13.15 -0.41 10.22
CA PRO A 58 -12.32 0.17 9.15
C PRO A 58 -11.82 1.60 9.46
N HIS A 59 -12.24 2.18 10.56
CA HIS A 59 -11.78 3.49 11.06
C HIS A 59 -10.56 3.39 12.01
N PHE A 60 -10.24 2.18 12.50
CA PHE A 60 -8.99 1.94 13.21
C PHE A 60 -7.88 1.61 12.20
N GLU A 61 -7.23 2.63 11.72
CA GLU A 61 -6.24 2.54 10.65
C GLU A 61 -4.83 2.48 11.22
N GLY A 62 -3.99 1.71 10.56
CA GLY A 62 -2.55 1.61 10.84
C GLY A 62 -1.79 1.18 9.60
N THR A 63 -0.60 0.66 9.76
CA THR A 63 0.28 0.31 8.65
C THR A 63 0.85 -1.10 8.78
N GLY A 64 1.01 -1.76 7.63
CA GLY A 64 1.82 -2.96 7.51
C GLY A 64 3.30 -2.61 7.50
N ALA A 65 4.09 -3.28 8.36
CA ALA A 65 5.49 -2.95 8.57
C ALA A 65 6.43 -3.66 7.60
N VAL A 66 6.31 -4.99 7.48
CA VAL A 66 7.23 -5.81 6.69
C VAL A 66 6.54 -7.08 6.20
N TYR A 67 6.89 -7.50 4.98
CA TYR A 67 6.45 -8.78 4.43
C TYR A 67 7.43 -9.88 4.81
N LEU A 68 6.90 -10.97 5.32
CA LEU A 68 7.66 -12.14 5.77
C LEU A 68 7.18 -13.36 4.97
N ARG A 69 8.11 -14.14 4.45
CA ARG A 69 7.78 -15.42 3.82
C ARG A 69 7.97 -16.55 4.81
N GLU A 70 7.01 -17.47 4.86
CA GLU A 70 7.17 -18.70 5.60
C GLU A 70 8.29 -19.56 4.99
N GLY A 71 9.11 -20.15 5.81
CA GLY A 71 10.23 -20.98 5.37
C GLY A 71 9.80 -22.33 4.81
N GLY A 72 10.80 -23.14 4.40
CA GLY A 72 10.56 -24.48 3.91
C GLY A 72 9.91 -24.54 2.54
N LYS A 73 8.90 -25.40 2.38
CA LYS A 73 8.15 -25.60 1.13
C LYS A 73 6.91 -24.70 0.99
N SER A 74 6.62 -23.91 2.01
CA SER A 74 5.46 -23.03 2.02
C SER A 74 5.67 -21.81 1.11
N ASP A 75 4.61 -21.38 0.44
CA ASP A 75 4.55 -20.17 -0.34
C ASP A 75 3.76 -19.05 0.34
N ARG A 76 3.34 -19.26 1.61
CA ARG A 76 2.61 -18.26 2.39
C ARG A 76 3.47 -17.02 2.64
N VAL A 77 2.84 -15.87 2.52
CA VAL A 77 3.44 -14.58 2.83
C VAL A 77 2.58 -13.89 3.88
N PHE A 78 3.26 -13.39 4.88
CA PHE A 78 2.64 -12.66 5.98
C PHE A 78 2.99 -11.18 5.90
N LEU A 79 2.08 -10.35 6.38
CA LEU A 79 2.34 -8.94 6.67
C LEU A 79 2.41 -8.78 8.18
N LEU A 80 3.52 -8.26 8.67
CA LEU A 80 3.70 -7.91 10.08
C LEU A 80 3.10 -6.53 10.35
N THR A 81 2.36 -6.39 11.43
CA THR A 81 1.82 -5.11 11.92
C THR A 81 1.79 -5.12 13.46
N ALA A 82 1.38 -4.01 14.06
CA ALA A 82 1.12 -3.98 15.50
C ALA A 82 -0.21 -4.68 15.84
N ASN A 83 -0.25 -5.38 16.98
CA ASN A 83 -1.46 -6.07 17.43
C ASN A 83 -2.62 -5.07 17.63
N HIS A 84 -2.37 -3.91 18.26
CA HIS A 84 -3.41 -2.90 18.48
C HIS A 84 -3.99 -2.32 17.19
N VAL A 85 -3.31 -2.45 16.04
CA VAL A 85 -3.81 -2.09 14.71
C VAL A 85 -4.70 -3.19 14.15
N ALA A 86 -4.24 -4.44 14.20
CA ALA A 86 -4.97 -5.59 13.67
C ALA A 86 -6.19 -5.96 14.52
N LEU A 87 -6.08 -5.79 15.84
CA LEU A 87 -7.06 -6.18 16.85
C LEU A 87 -7.25 -5.02 17.84
N PRO A 88 -7.93 -3.93 17.47
CA PRO A 88 -8.03 -2.73 18.28
C PRO A 88 -8.72 -2.99 19.63
N PRO A 89 -8.12 -2.56 20.75
CA PRO A 89 -8.57 -2.87 22.11
C PRO A 89 -10.02 -2.54 22.43
N PRO A 90 -10.64 -1.50 21.88
CA PRO A 90 -12.06 -1.22 22.15
C PRO A 90 -13.02 -2.31 21.66
N VAL A 91 -12.58 -3.10 20.67
CA VAL A 91 -13.40 -4.15 20.03
C VAL A 91 -12.92 -5.55 20.39
N HIS A 92 -11.61 -5.70 20.50
CA HIS A 92 -10.96 -6.97 20.84
C HIS A 92 -10.41 -6.94 22.25
N HIS A 93 -10.77 -7.95 23.04
CA HIS A 93 -10.10 -8.15 24.32
C HIS A 93 -8.64 -8.52 24.07
N ASN A 94 -7.73 -8.07 24.95
CA ASN A 94 -6.32 -8.40 24.89
C ASN A 94 -6.07 -9.90 25.17
N ARG A 95 -6.33 -10.73 24.14
CA ARG A 95 -6.16 -12.19 24.16
C ARG A 95 -5.27 -12.59 22.99
N PRO A 96 -4.45 -13.65 23.16
CA PRO A 96 -3.71 -14.17 22.03
C PRO A 96 -4.66 -14.77 20.99
N ILE A 97 -4.35 -14.56 19.71
CA ILE A 97 -4.98 -15.23 18.59
C ILE A 97 -3.94 -16.13 17.94
N LEU A 98 -4.32 -17.39 17.72
CA LEU A 98 -3.59 -18.35 16.91
C LEU A 98 -4.63 -19.08 16.05
N CYS A 99 -4.61 -18.82 14.75
CA CYS A 99 -5.48 -19.45 13.78
C CYS A 99 -4.74 -20.67 13.20
N GLU A 100 -5.04 -21.85 13.71
CA GLU A 100 -4.38 -23.10 13.31
C GLU A 100 -5.05 -23.77 12.11
N ASP A 101 -6.33 -23.55 11.94
CA ASP A 101 -7.10 -24.15 10.86
C ASP A 101 -8.17 -23.19 10.26
N ASP A 102 -8.75 -23.62 9.14
CA ASP A 102 -9.75 -22.82 8.40
C ASP A 102 -11.14 -22.80 9.04
N SER A 103 -11.37 -23.57 10.09
CA SER A 103 -12.67 -23.66 10.78
C SER A 103 -12.90 -22.50 11.77
N GLN A 104 -11.81 -21.80 12.13
CA GLN A 104 -11.87 -20.69 13.09
C GLN A 104 -12.37 -19.40 12.42
N PRO A 105 -13.15 -18.56 13.12
CA PRO A 105 -13.52 -17.26 12.63
C PRO A 105 -12.30 -16.40 12.33
N ARG A 106 -12.21 -15.89 11.10
CA ARG A 106 -11.10 -15.04 10.67
C ARG A 106 -11.33 -13.58 11.03
N GLU A 107 -10.31 -12.95 11.57
CA GLU A 107 -10.24 -11.50 11.72
C GLU A 107 -9.60 -10.93 10.46
N GLU A 108 -10.47 -10.49 9.53
CA GLU A 108 -10.05 -10.02 8.20
C GLU A 108 -9.51 -8.62 8.24
N ILE A 109 -8.47 -8.39 7.46
CA ILE A 109 -7.75 -7.12 7.31
C ILE A 109 -7.94 -6.59 5.90
N ILE A 110 -8.32 -5.33 5.81
CA ILE A 110 -8.46 -4.60 4.55
C ILE A 110 -7.26 -3.68 4.32
N VAL A 111 -6.95 -3.45 3.06
CA VAL A 111 -6.10 -2.34 2.65
C VAL A 111 -6.94 -1.07 2.58
N LEU A 112 -6.38 0.05 2.99
CA LEU A 112 -7.02 1.36 3.05
C LEU A 112 -8.32 1.35 3.87
N GLY A 113 -8.24 1.69 5.12
CA GLY A 113 -9.42 1.93 5.95
C GLY A 113 -10.31 3.03 5.36
N THR A 114 -11.28 3.48 6.11
CA THR A 114 -12.29 4.43 5.61
C THR A 114 -11.67 5.78 5.24
N SER A 115 -10.85 6.33 6.14
CA SER A 115 -10.22 7.64 5.94
C SER A 115 -9.13 7.57 4.90
N ALA A 116 -8.28 6.53 4.94
CA ALA A 116 -7.19 6.33 4.00
C ALA A 116 -7.69 6.23 2.56
N TYR A 117 -8.75 5.46 2.31
CA TYR A 117 -9.36 5.36 0.98
C TYR A 117 -9.91 6.70 0.51
N THR A 118 -10.70 7.37 1.36
CA THR A 118 -11.30 8.66 1.05
C THR A 118 -10.22 9.70 0.73
N ASN A 119 -9.15 9.75 1.53
CA ASN A 119 -8.03 10.65 1.33
C ASN A 119 -7.29 10.37 0.03
N ALA A 120 -7.06 9.10 -0.33
CA ALA A 120 -6.41 8.73 -1.58
C ALA A 120 -7.22 9.21 -2.80
N ILE A 121 -8.53 8.99 -2.81
CA ILE A 121 -9.41 9.47 -3.90
C ILE A 121 -9.46 11.00 -3.95
N ASN A 122 -9.60 11.67 -2.81
CA ASN A 122 -9.61 13.14 -2.74
C ASN A 122 -8.28 13.73 -3.19
N HIS A 123 -7.16 13.07 -2.91
CA HIS A 123 -5.84 13.52 -3.36
C HIS A 123 -5.72 13.50 -4.89
N MET A 124 -6.24 12.47 -5.56
CA MET A 124 -6.31 12.42 -7.02
C MET A 124 -7.13 13.60 -7.59
N ALA A 125 -8.35 13.81 -7.06
CA ALA A 125 -9.22 14.90 -7.50
C ALA A 125 -8.59 16.27 -7.26
N SER A 126 -7.99 16.49 -6.09
CA SER A 126 -7.30 17.73 -5.73
C SER A 126 -6.09 18.00 -6.64
N THR A 127 -5.39 16.96 -7.05
CA THR A 127 -4.25 17.07 -7.95
C THR A 127 -4.71 17.55 -9.34
N ILE A 128 -5.75 16.92 -9.91
CA ILE A 128 -6.33 17.37 -11.19
C ILE A 128 -6.78 18.81 -11.09
N TYR A 129 -7.45 19.19 -10.01
CA TYR A 129 -7.93 20.58 -9.82
C TYR A 129 -6.77 21.57 -9.79
N ARG A 130 -5.71 21.30 -9.01
CA ARG A 130 -4.52 22.17 -8.92
C ARG A 130 -3.82 22.33 -10.27
N GLU A 131 -3.61 21.25 -11.00
CA GLU A 131 -2.97 21.30 -12.32
C GLU A 131 -3.82 22.14 -13.31
N ARG A 132 -5.15 22.02 -13.29
CA ARG A 132 -6.05 22.85 -14.12
C ARG A 132 -5.97 24.34 -13.79
N LEU A 133 -5.88 24.69 -12.50
CA LEU A 133 -5.68 26.08 -12.08
C LEU A 133 -4.35 26.63 -12.60
N SER A 134 -3.27 25.84 -12.49
CA SER A 134 -1.94 26.22 -13.00
C SER A 134 -1.96 26.42 -14.51
N ILE A 135 -2.55 25.50 -15.28
CA ILE A 135 -2.74 25.63 -16.72
C ILE A 135 -3.48 26.93 -17.06
N GLY A 136 -4.54 27.25 -16.33
CA GLY A 136 -5.27 28.50 -16.51
C GLY A 136 -4.41 29.74 -16.26
N ALA A 137 -3.53 29.72 -15.29
CA ALA A 137 -2.58 30.78 -14.99
C ALA A 137 -1.54 30.93 -16.13
N TRP A 138 -0.88 29.84 -16.50
CA TRP A 138 0.15 29.85 -17.55
C TRP A 138 -0.42 30.26 -18.93
N ASN A 139 -1.61 29.81 -19.29
CA ASN A 139 -2.29 30.24 -20.52
C ASN A 139 -2.59 31.75 -20.54
N ARG A 140 -2.83 32.37 -19.37
CA ARG A 140 -2.96 33.84 -19.31
C ARG A 140 -1.63 34.54 -19.57
N GLU A 141 -0.52 34.01 -19.06
CA GLU A 141 0.83 34.54 -19.32
C GLU A 141 1.19 34.36 -20.80
N ILE A 142 0.95 33.19 -21.40
CA ILE A 142 1.15 32.97 -22.84
C ILE A 142 0.37 33.99 -23.68
N LYS A 143 -0.89 34.25 -23.31
CA LYS A 143 -1.71 35.26 -24.01
C LYS A 143 -1.15 36.68 -23.89
N ARG A 144 -0.47 37.02 -22.79
CA ARG A 144 0.14 38.35 -22.60
C ARG A 144 1.29 38.62 -23.58
N PHE A 145 2.00 37.59 -24.00
CA PHE A 145 3.03 37.73 -25.03
C PHE A 145 2.48 38.07 -26.41
N GLY A 146 1.16 37.90 -26.64
CA GLY A 146 0.53 38.15 -27.92
C GLY A 146 0.86 37.10 -29.00
N PRO A 147 0.59 37.39 -30.29
CA PRO A 147 0.94 36.47 -31.37
C PRO A 147 2.45 36.39 -31.56
N VAL A 148 2.92 35.25 -32.05
CA VAL A 148 4.34 35.06 -32.41
C VAL A 148 4.66 35.98 -33.62
N LEU A 149 5.64 36.84 -33.47
CA LEU A 149 6.09 37.77 -34.51
C LEU A 149 7.43 37.32 -35.08
N GLU A 150 7.64 37.57 -36.37
CA GLU A 150 8.95 37.38 -37.01
C GLU A 150 9.96 38.38 -36.42
N GLY A 151 11.06 37.87 -35.82
CA GLY A 151 12.04 38.68 -35.11
C GLY A 151 11.69 39.01 -33.66
N GLU A 152 10.79 38.20 -33.01
CA GLU A 152 10.50 38.34 -31.59
C GLU A 152 11.81 38.20 -30.74
N GLU A 153 11.90 38.99 -29.67
CA GLU A 153 13.02 38.96 -28.73
C GLU A 153 13.26 37.53 -28.21
N PRO A 154 14.53 37.03 -28.21
CA PRO A 154 14.86 35.68 -27.81
C PRO A 154 14.38 35.32 -26.39
N GLU A 155 14.35 36.27 -25.45
CA GLU A 155 13.86 36.11 -24.11
C GLU A 155 12.36 35.85 -24.06
N THR A 156 11.58 36.60 -24.87
CA THR A 156 10.13 36.41 -24.98
C THR A 156 9.77 35.07 -25.58
N THR A 157 10.49 34.68 -26.65
CA THR A 157 10.32 33.34 -27.26
C THR A 157 10.64 32.22 -26.27
N ARG A 158 11.71 32.39 -25.48
CA ARG A 158 12.09 31.41 -24.44
C ARG A 158 11.04 31.32 -23.33
N ALA A 159 10.63 32.45 -22.79
CA ALA A 159 9.61 32.52 -21.74
C ALA A 159 8.28 31.90 -22.20
N ARG A 160 7.85 32.15 -23.42
CA ARG A 160 6.65 31.55 -24.01
C ARG A 160 6.78 30.01 -24.03
N ARG A 161 7.90 29.51 -24.53
CA ARG A 161 8.17 28.05 -24.58
C ARG A 161 8.18 27.42 -23.20
N ASP A 162 8.77 28.08 -22.20
CA ASP A 162 8.82 27.60 -20.84
C ASP A 162 7.38 27.43 -20.26
N TYR A 163 6.47 28.37 -20.53
CA TYR A 163 5.07 28.23 -20.12
C TYR A 163 4.31 27.15 -20.90
N GLU A 164 4.56 27.02 -22.20
CA GLU A 164 3.98 25.95 -23.03
C GLU A 164 4.41 24.58 -22.54
N ASP A 165 5.68 24.40 -22.21
CA ASP A 165 6.22 23.17 -21.62
C ASP A 165 5.58 22.85 -20.26
N LEU A 166 5.31 23.88 -19.43
CA LEU A 166 4.62 23.70 -18.15
C LEU A 166 3.17 23.24 -18.36
N VAL A 167 2.46 23.83 -19.32
CA VAL A 167 1.09 23.43 -19.69
C VAL A 167 1.07 21.99 -20.20
N GLU A 168 2.00 21.61 -21.04
CA GLU A 168 2.10 20.26 -21.58
C GLU A 168 2.36 19.23 -20.45
N LYS A 169 3.33 19.49 -19.58
CA LYS A 169 3.64 18.64 -18.41
C LYS A 169 2.44 18.47 -17.48
N ALA A 170 1.71 19.55 -17.21
CA ALA A 170 0.50 19.50 -16.37
C ALA A 170 -0.62 18.67 -17.02
N ASN A 171 -0.80 18.79 -18.34
CA ASN A 171 -1.77 17.98 -19.08
C ASN A 171 -1.40 16.48 -19.01
N TRP A 172 -0.13 16.12 -19.20
CA TRP A 172 0.33 14.74 -19.04
C TRP A 172 0.07 14.21 -17.62
N LYS A 173 0.34 15.04 -16.60
CA LYS A 173 0.06 14.64 -15.22
C LYS A 173 -1.43 14.41 -14.98
N ILE A 174 -2.31 15.27 -15.50
CA ILE A 174 -3.77 15.08 -15.43
C ILE A 174 -4.19 13.76 -16.09
N GLU A 175 -3.63 13.46 -17.27
CA GLU A 175 -3.92 12.24 -17.99
C GLU A 175 -3.49 11.00 -17.18
N ASP A 176 -2.29 11.01 -16.60
CA ASP A 176 -1.79 9.91 -15.79
C ASP A 176 -2.62 9.71 -14.51
N VAL A 177 -3.10 10.80 -13.88
CA VAL A 177 -4.03 10.71 -12.74
C VAL A 177 -5.36 10.10 -13.16
N ARG A 178 -5.89 10.45 -14.33
CA ARG A 178 -7.13 9.86 -14.87
C ARG A 178 -6.95 8.36 -15.13
N LYS A 179 -5.84 7.96 -15.77
CA LYS A 179 -5.51 6.54 -15.96
C LYS A 179 -5.45 5.80 -14.64
N LEU A 180 -4.91 6.42 -13.58
CA LEU A 180 -4.90 5.82 -12.25
C LEU A 180 -6.33 5.69 -11.68
N GLN A 181 -7.19 6.68 -11.87
CA GLN A 181 -8.61 6.59 -11.49
C GLN A 181 -9.33 5.45 -12.20
N ASP A 182 -9.00 5.18 -13.46
CA ASP A 182 -9.55 4.05 -14.21
C ASP A 182 -9.00 2.69 -13.73
N LEU A 183 -7.78 2.67 -13.18
CA LEU A 183 -7.16 1.48 -12.57
C LEU A 183 -7.63 1.19 -11.15
N VAL A 184 -8.26 2.17 -10.49
CA VAL A 184 -8.88 2.00 -9.17
C VAL A 184 -10.39 1.83 -9.37
N PRO A 185 -10.85 0.61 -9.70
CA PRO A 185 -12.24 0.36 -10.06
C PRO A 185 -13.19 0.61 -8.89
N GLU A 186 -14.46 0.65 -9.19
CA GLU A 186 -15.51 0.94 -8.21
C GLU A 186 -15.54 -0.09 -7.07
N GLU A 187 -15.06 -1.30 -7.32
CA GLU A 187 -14.91 -2.37 -6.32
C GLU A 187 -14.06 -1.93 -5.12
N TRP A 188 -13.05 -1.08 -5.31
CA TRP A 188 -12.28 -0.52 -4.18
C TRP A 188 -13.12 0.30 -3.20
N ARG A 189 -14.30 0.77 -3.60
CA ARG A 189 -15.25 1.46 -2.72
C ARG A 189 -15.86 0.50 -1.69
N ILE A 190 -15.99 -0.78 -2.04
CA ILE A 190 -16.63 -1.79 -1.22
C ILE A 190 -15.60 -2.36 -0.23
N LEU A 191 -15.87 -2.25 1.07
CA LEU A 191 -14.94 -2.69 2.12
C LEU A 191 -14.50 -4.14 1.96
N ASN A 192 -15.45 -5.07 1.76
CA ASN A 192 -15.16 -6.49 1.61
C ASN A 192 -14.27 -6.81 0.41
N GLN A 193 -14.30 -5.99 -0.63
CA GLN A 193 -13.45 -6.16 -1.80
C GLN A 193 -11.99 -5.78 -1.55
N ARG A 194 -11.74 -5.00 -0.48
CA ARG A 194 -10.40 -4.57 -0.07
C ARG A 194 -9.71 -5.52 0.91
N VAL A 195 -10.34 -6.64 1.26
CA VAL A 195 -9.73 -7.64 2.14
C VAL A 195 -8.49 -8.22 1.49
N ILE A 196 -7.35 -8.14 2.18
CA ILE A 196 -6.05 -8.63 1.70
C ILE A 196 -5.57 -9.87 2.44
N GLY A 197 -6.17 -10.20 3.57
CA GLY A 197 -5.78 -11.34 4.40
C GLY A 197 -6.47 -11.34 5.73
N TYR A 198 -5.99 -12.14 6.64
CA TYR A 198 -6.54 -12.29 7.98
C TYR A 198 -5.45 -12.53 9.02
N VAL A 199 -5.73 -12.19 10.28
CA VAL A 199 -4.80 -12.40 11.39
C VAL A 199 -4.65 -13.88 11.66
N VAL A 200 -3.41 -14.40 11.58
CA VAL A 200 -3.09 -15.80 11.90
C VAL A 200 -2.46 -15.93 13.26
N HIS A 201 -1.69 -14.94 13.68
CA HIS A 201 -1.02 -14.96 14.98
C HIS A 201 -0.88 -13.55 15.53
N ALA A 202 -1.37 -13.37 16.73
CA ALA A 202 -1.19 -12.14 17.51
C ALA A 202 -1.08 -12.54 19.00
N PRO A 203 0.07 -12.41 19.65
CA PRO A 203 0.16 -12.61 21.09
C PRO A 203 -0.58 -11.50 21.83
N ALA A 204 -0.99 -11.73 23.06
CA ALA A 204 -1.52 -10.66 23.89
C ALA A 204 -0.47 -9.55 24.06
N ILE A 205 -0.92 -8.30 24.02
CA ILE A 205 -0.04 -7.15 24.29
C ILE A 205 0.40 -7.23 25.75
N ALA A 206 1.70 -7.33 25.98
CA ALA A 206 2.29 -7.49 27.30
C ALA A 206 3.72 -6.91 27.34
N ALA A 207 4.16 -6.54 28.52
CA ALA A 207 5.58 -6.30 28.75
C ALA A 207 6.31 -7.66 28.79
N VAL A 208 7.31 -7.82 27.95
CA VAL A 208 8.17 -9.02 27.92
C VAL A 208 9.57 -8.66 28.42
N HIS A 209 10.11 -9.58 29.17
CA HIS A 209 11.47 -9.47 29.69
C HIS A 209 12.42 -10.20 28.73
N VAL A 210 13.40 -9.47 28.22
CA VAL A 210 14.48 -10.07 27.45
C VAL A 210 15.68 -10.23 28.36
N PRO A 211 16.16 -11.46 28.56
CA PRO A 211 17.37 -11.68 29.35
C PRO A 211 18.53 -10.90 28.77
N ALA A 212 19.39 -10.41 29.65
CA ALA A 212 20.63 -9.75 29.25
C ALA A 212 21.46 -10.66 28.33
N ILE A 213 21.96 -10.12 27.23
CA ILE A 213 22.80 -10.87 26.29
C ILE A 213 24.20 -11.07 26.85
N THR A 214 24.65 -10.14 27.71
CA THR A 214 25.92 -10.22 28.42
C THR A 214 25.73 -10.10 29.94
N PHE A 215 26.71 -10.60 30.73
CA PHE A 215 26.62 -10.55 32.20
C PHE A 215 26.59 -9.13 32.80
N ASN A 216 26.90 -8.11 32.02
CA ASN A 216 26.94 -6.71 32.46
C ASN A 216 25.75 -5.86 31.95
N ASP A 217 24.84 -6.45 31.19
CA ASP A 217 23.67 -5.73 30.67
C ASP A 217 22.50 -5.82 31.65
N ASP A 218 21.83 -4.71 31.88
CA ASP A 218 20.55 -4.71 32.57
C ASP A 218 19.48 -5.38 31.72
N PRO A 219 18.55 -6.14 32.33
CA PRO A 219 17.44 -6.73 31.61
C PRO A 219 16.57 -5.64 30.99
N VAL A 220 16.31 -5.79 29.69
CA VAL A 220 15.51 -4.82 28.93
C VAL A 220 14.07 -5.29 28.84
N HIS A 221 13.15 -4.38 29.12
CA HIS A 221 11.72 -4.62 28.98
C HIS A 221 11.21 -4.03 27.67
N PHE A 222 10.49 -4.83 26.90
CA PHE A 222 9.83 -4.40 25.66
C PHE A 222 8.34 -4.66 25.73
N THR A 223 7.56 -3.81 25.09
CA THR A 223 6.15 -4.13 24.86
C THR A 223 6.04 -5.06 23.66
N GLN A 224 5.51 -6.25 23.88
CA GLN A 224 5.13 -7.17 22.83
C GLN A 224 3.80 -6.73 22.25
N ASP A 225 3.83 -6.18 21.04
CA ASP A 225 2.67 -5.62 20.35
C ASP A 225 2.83 -5.85 18.84
N TRP A 226 2.53 -7.06 18.39
CA TRP A 226 2.65 -7.44 16.99
C TRP A 226 1.58 -8.44 16.57
N ALA A 227 1.27 -8.46 15.28
CA ALA A 227 0.39 -9.44 14.66
C ALA A 227 0.91 -9.82 13.28
N LEU A 228 0.70 -11.09 12.91
CA LEU A 228 0.94 -11.61 11.58
C LEU A 228 -0.38 -11.78 10.83
N ILE A 229 -0.44 -11.20 9.65
CA ILE A 229 -1.56 -11.28 8.72
C ILE A 229 -1.17 -12.22 7.59
N ASN A 230 -1.86 -13.34 7.42
CA ASN A 230 -1.69 -14.21 6.26
C ASN A 230 -2.37 -13.56 5.05
N LEU A 231 -1.58 -13.26 4.02
CA LEU A 231 -2.08 -12.58 2.83
C LEU A 231 -2.76 -13.57 1.88
N TYR A 232 -3.88 -13.17 1.32
CA TYR A 232 -4.51 -13.90 0.22
C TYR A 232 -3.66 -13.78 -1.04
N ARG A 233 -3.27 -14.92 -1.61
CA ARG A 233 -2.34 -15.00 -2.74
C ARG A 233 -2.84 -14.23 -3.95
N GLU A 234 -4.13 -14.24 -4.20
CA GLU A 234 -4.79 -13.59 -5.32
C GLU A 234 -4.81 -12.07 -5.26
N LYS A 235 -4.51 -11.48 -4.09
CA LYS A 235 -4.53 -10.02 -3.89
C LYS A 235 -3.26 -9.32 -4.33
N ILE A 236 -2.19 -10.06 -4.52
CA ILE A 236 -0.89 -9.54 -4.93
C ILE A 236 -0.49 -10.22 -6.24
N ASP A 237 0.08 -9.46 -7.14
CA ASP A 237 0.74 -9.99 -8.32
C ASP A 237 2.17 -10.39 -7.92
N TRP A 238 2.37 -11.67 -7.67
CA TRP A 238 3.63 -12.21 -7.17
C TRP A 238 4.77 -12.20 -8.20
N ASP A 239 4.44 -12.14 -9.49
CA ASP A 239 5.43 -12.11 -10.58
C ASP A 239 6.16 -10.76 -10.61
N ILE A 240 5.48 -9.70 -10.18
CA ILE A 240 6.01 -8.35 -10.13
C ILE A 240 6.21 -7.82 -8.69
N PHE A 241 5.88 -8.63 -7.68
CA PHE A 241 6.09 -8.25 -6.29
C PHE A 241 7.58 -8.20 -5.95
N GLN A 242 8.06 -7.03 -5.61
CA GLN A 242 9.49 -6.78 -5.39
C GLN A 242 9.89 -6.81 -3.91
N GLY A 243 9.05 -7.36 -3.04
CA GLY A 243 9.34 -7.49 -1.62
C GLY A 243 9.25 -6.18 -0.82
N ASN A 244 10.06 -6.07 0.21
CA ASN A 244 10.03 -4.97 1.16
C ASN A 244 10.63 -3.68 0.56
N LYS A 245 9.80 -2.89 -0.13
CA LYS A 245 10.17 -1.58 -0.69
C LYS A 245 9.42 -0.47 0.01
N VAL A 246 10.10 0.63 0.27
CA VAL A 246 9.51 1.87 0.82
C VAL A 246 9.48 2.92 -0.27
N TYR A 247 8.34 3.58 -0.43
CA TYR A 247 8.23 4.81 -1.20
C TYR A 247 8.50 6.00 -0.27
N ILE A 248 9.60 6.71 -0.53
CA ILE A 248 10.01 7.87 0.28
C ILE A 248 9.71 9.22 -0.38
N GLY A 249 8.91 9.21 -1.44
CA GLY A 249 8.53 10.42 -2.17
C GLY A 249 9.46 10.74 -3.35
N THR A 250 9.10 11.79 -4.07
CA THR A 250 9.94 12.38 -5.12
C THR A 250 10.70 13.55 -4.52
N PHE A 251 12.03 13.55 -4.63
CA PHE A 251 12.80 14.74 -4.25
C PHE A 251 12.53 15.86 -5.25
N PRO A 252 12.22 17.09 -4.76
CA PRO A 252 12.20 18.25 -5.63
C PRO A 252 13.61 18.45 -6.20
N SER A 253 13.73 18.48 -7.53
CA SER A 253 15.01 18.78 -8.19
C SER A 253 15.30 20.29 -8.04
N TYR A 254 15.85 20.70 -6.89
CA TYR A 254 16.38 22.06 -6.70
C TYR A 254 17.76 22.24 -7.32
N LEU A 255 18.38 21.17 -7.81
CA LEU A 255 19.65 21.19 -8.53
C LEU A 255 19.37 20.83 -9.99
N GLY A 256 19.51 21.82 -10.85
CA GLY A 256 19.29 21.68 -12.29
C GLY A 256 20.03 20.46 -12.88
N ASN A 257 19.34 19.73 -13.75
CA ASN A 257 19.83 18.63 -14.59
C ASN A 257 20.08 17.27 -13.91
N ILE A 258 19.53 16.99 -12.73
CA ILE A 258 19.45 15.61 -12.25
C ILE A 258 18.07 15.07 -12.62
N ILE A 259 18.03 13.95 -13.34
CA ILE A 259 16.84 13.12 -13.57
C ILE A 259 16.10 13.04 -12.22
N PRO A 260 14.77 13.23 -12.14
CA PRO A 260 14.05 13.10 -10.88
C PRO A 260 14.38 11.76 -10.25
N GLY A 261 15.29 11.77 -9.27
CA GLY A 261 15.77 10.57 -8.62
C GLY A 261 14.67 9.97 -7.77
N PHE A 262 14.10 8.86 -8.19
CA PHE A 262 13.22 8.07 -7.35
C PHE A 262 14.07 7.38 -6.30
N SER A 263 13.94 7.78 -5.04
CA SER A 263 14.61 7.05 -3.97
C SER A 263 13.70 5.94 -3.48
N VAL A 264 14.04 4.72 -3.87
CA VAL A 264 13.45 3.50 -3.32
C VAL A 264 14.48 2.89 -2.40
N ILE A 265 14.19 2.82 -1.11
CA ILE A 265 15.05 2.10 -0.18
C ILE A 265 14.64 0.63 -0.20
N TYR A 266 15.60 -0.24 -0.52
CA TYR A 266 15.46 -1.67 -0.37
C TYR A 266 15.89 -2.05 1.04
N ILE A 267 14.98 -2.58 1.85
CA ILE A 267 15.35 -3.18 3.13
C ILE A 267 15.67 -4.64 2.84
N SER A 268 16.92 -4.94 2.54
CA SER A 268 17.43 -6.31 2.48
C SER A 268 18.28 -6.58 3.71
N ARG A 269 18.08 -7.72 4.36
CA ARG A 269 19.00 -8.20 5.37
C ARG A 269 20.15 -8.93 4.66
N GLN A 270 21.29 -8.25 4.47
CA GLN A 270 22.55 -8.96 4.27
C GLN A 270 23.01 -9.49 5.62
N GLY A 271 23.36 -10.75 5.64
CA GLY A 271 24.02 -11.37 6.80
C GLY A 271 25.34 -10.68 7.08
N SER A 272 25.63 -10.45 8.37
CA SER A 272 26.89 -10.02 9.00
C SER A 272 27.46 -8.66 8.55
N GLY A 273 27.22 -7.63 9.36
CA GLY A 273 28.21 -6.64 9.78
C GLY A 273 28.76 -5.71 8.71
N GLY A 274 27.97 -4.71 8.30
CA GLY A 274 28.47 -3.55 7.59
C GLY A 274 27.46 -2.38 7.59
N PRO A 275 27.90 -1.12 7.53
CA PRO A 275 27.00 0.03 7.57
C PRO A 275 26.11 0.09 6.33
N LEU A 276 24.89 0.58 6.51
CA LEU A 276 23.92 0.85 5.45
C LEU A 276 24.44 1.91 4.48
N TYR A 277 24.92 1.50 3.32
CA TYR A 277 25.18 2.38 2.20
C TYR A 277 24.09 2.22 1.16
N ALA A 278 23.63 3.34 0.58
CA ALA A 278 22.80 3.32 -0.61
C ALA A 278 23.61 2.71 -1.76
N GLN A 279 23.14 1.60 -2.34
CA GLN A 279 23.74 0.99 -3.52
C GLN A 279 22.85 1.23 -4.73
N ASP A 280 23.45 1.67 -5.82
CA ASP A 280 22.80 1.94 -7.10
C ASP A 280 22.56 0.67 -7.96
N GLU A 281 22.87 -0.53 -7.46
CA GLU A 281 22.63 -1.78 -8.17
C GLU A 281 21.45 -2.57 -7.57
N PRO A 282 20.56 -3.13 -8.41
CA PRO A 282 19.44 -3.93 -7.93
C PRO A 282 19.97 -5.24 -7.32
N PRO A 283 19.53 -5.61 -6.10
CA PRO A 283 19.89 -6.89 -5.51
C PRO A 283 19.19 -8.04 -6.26
N PRO A 284 19.78 -9.25 -6.21
CA PRO A 284 19.16 -10.43 -6.82
C PRO A 284 17.77 -10.69 -6.24
N SER A 285 16.83 -10.92 -7.14
CA SER A 285 15.41 -11.15 -6.84
C SER A 285 15.20 -12.39 -5.98
N GLY A 286 14.89 -12.18 -4.69
CA GLY A 286 14.49 -13.26 -3.78
C GLY A 286 13.97 -12.73 -2.45
N PRO A 287 12.89 -13.30 -1.89
CA PRO A 287 12.36 -12.90 -0.61
C PRO A 287 13.29 -13.31 0.55
N VAL A 288 13.30 -12.47 1.61
CA VAL A 288 14.05 -12.72 2.85
C VAL A 288 13.60 -14.03 3.48
N ARG A 289 14.51 -14.99 3.67
CA ARG A 289 14.27 -16.21 4.45
C ARG A 289 14.53 -15.91 5.92
N LEU A 290 13.52 -16.07 6.75
CA LEU A 290 13.71 -16.23 8.20
C LEU A 290 14.07 -17.70 8.46
N GLN A 291 15.29 -17.97 8.90
CA GLN A 291 15.62 -19.23 9.61
C GLN A 291 15.28 -19.01 11.07
N VAL A 292 14.24 -19.66 11.54
CA VAL A 292 14.00 -19.85 12.97
C VAL A 292 14.76 -21.11 13.32
N SER A 293 15.86 -20.97 14.05
CA SER A 293 16.53 -22.11 14.68
C SER A 293 15.70 -22.59 15.87
N PRO A 294 15.68 -23.92 16.15
CA PRO A 294 14.86 -24.52 17.18
C PRO A 294 15.16 -24.02 18.57
#